data_1ad6a2ef887bfe70548f6427b145f738
#
_entry.id   1ad6a2ef887bfe70548f6427b145f738
#
_cell.length_a   1.000
_cell.length_b   1.000
_cell.length_c   1.000
_cell.angle_alpha   90.00
_cell.angle_beta   90.00
_cell.angle_gamma   90.00
#
_symmetry.space_group_name_H-M   'P 1'
#
loop_
_entity.id
_entity.type
_entity.pdbx_description
1 polymer ?
#
loop_
_entity_poly.entity_id
_entity_poly.type
_entity_poly.pdbx_seq_one_letter_code
_entity_poly.pdbx_strand_id
1 'polypeptide(L)'
;MHEVYIWQISNFTVVNVLLRIYCLYVIFISHITSSTAVRFPVKQICTRAREAGILTIVDGAHTLGQIALDMQDIGADFYLSNGHKWLCSPKGSAFLYTRRERQHLVEPLVVGWGWGPERNVFSGSDYVDYLQWLGTNDLSAYLAVPAAIRFQEEHNWTAVRERCHGLLQEAIDRICLLTGLESVYAGTDAFRQMAVAPLPLIRDLKRMKAELYQAYRVEVPLVEWNGRHFIRVSVQGYNSPADIENLLAALQVLLPRHAA
;
A
#
# COMPACT_ATOMS: atom_id res chain seq x y z
N MET A 1 -28.31 -15.25 4.92
CA MET A 1 -27.05 -14.71 5.49
C MET A 1 -26.00 -14.86 4.41
N HIS A 2 -25.53 -13.75 3.85
CA HIS A 2 -24.46 -13.78 2.84
C HIS A 2 -23.16 -13.61 3.62
N GLU A 3 -22.30 -14.63 3.57
CA GLU A 3 -20.99 -14.57 4.20
C GLU A 3 -20.06 -13.71 3.35
N VAL A 4 -19.41 -12.72 3.96
CA VAL A 4 -18.35 -11.92 3.33
C VAL A 4 -17.03 -12.60 3.63
N TYR A 5 -16.43 -13.20 2.62
CA TYR A 5 -15.10 -13.81 2.75
C TYR A 5 -14.03 -12.76 2.43
N ILE A 6 -13.21 -12.43 3.42
CA ILE A 6 -12.02 -11.59 3.24
C ILE A 6 -10.83 -12.53 3.08
N TRP A 7 -10.30 -12.63 1.86
CA TRP A 7 -9.11 -13.44 1.57
C TRP A 7 -7.93 -12.53 1.29
N GLN A 8 -6.86 -12.69 2.05
CA GLN A 8 -5.58 -12.09 1.72
C GLN A 8 -4.87 -13.01 0.71
N ILE A 9 -5.01 -12.67 -0.57
CA ILE A 9 -4.56 -13.53 -1.67
C ILE A 9 -3.10 -13.21 -1.97
N SER A 10 -2.23 -14.21 -1.86
CA SER A 10 -0.80 -14.12 -2.14
C SER A 10 -0.39 -14.55 -3.55
N ASN A 11 -1.34 -15.05 -4.39
CA ASN A 11 -1.01 -15.59 -5.70
C ASN A 11 -2.16 -15.39 -6.70
N PHE A 12 -1.82 -14.95 -7.93
CA PHE A 12 -2.75 -14.74 -9.04
C PHE A 12 -3.55 -16.00 -9.44
N THR A 13 -2.94 -17.17 -9.29
CA THR A 13 -3.60 -18.46 -9.54
C THR A 13 -4.78 -18.69 -8.60
N VAL A 14 -4.67 -18.26 -7.34
CA VAL A 14 -5.75 -18.38 -6.33
C VAL A 14 -6.95 -17.51 -6.70
N VAL A 15 -6.73 -16.28 -7.20
CA VAL A 15 -7.82 -15.41 -7.70
C VAL A 15 -8.61 -16.12 -8.81
N ASN A 16 -7.91 -16.75 -9.75
CA ASN A 16 -8.55 -17.48 -10.86
C ASN A 16 -9.42 -18.66 -10.39
N VAL A 17 -8.97 -19.35 -9.35
CA VAL A 17 -9.71 -20.47 -8.76
C VAL A 17 -10.93 -19.97 -8.00
N LEU A 18 -10.77 -18.92 -7.19
CA LEU A 18 -11.88 -18.34 -6.40
C LEU A 18 -13.00 -17.79 -7.28
N LEU A 19 -12.68 -17.10 -8.39
CA LEU A 19 -13.68 -16.60 -9.34
C LEU A 19 -14.48 -17.71 -10.04
N ARG A 20 -13.97 -18.94 -10.08
CA ARG A 20 -14.64 -20.08 -10.71
C ARG A 20 -15.49 -20.93 -9.75
N ILE A 21 -15.18 -20.89 -8.46
CA ILE A 21 -15.76 -21.85 -7.49
C ILE A 21 -16.82 -21.19 -6.59
N TYR A 22 -16.71 -19.87 -6.34
CA TYR A 22 -17.57 -19.17 -5.40
C TYR A 22 -18.44 -18.11 -6.08
N CYS A 23 -19.68 -17.95 -5.61
CA CYS A 23 -20.55 -16.82 -5.96
C CYS A 23 -20.03 -15.56 -5.23
N LEU A 24 -18.96 -14.96 -5.72
CA LEU A 24 -18.41 -13.75 -5.17
C LEU A 24 -19.19 -12.54 -5.69
N TYR A 25 -19.52 -11.60 -4.78
CA TYR A 25 -20.16 -10.33 -5.13
C TYR A 25 -19.18 -9.18 -5.14
N VAL A 26 -18.15 -9.26 -4.31
CA VAL A 26 -17.15 -8.20 -4.13
C VAL A 26 -15.76 -8.82 -3.94
N ILE A 27 -14.75 -8.24 -4.60
CA ILE A 27 -13.34 -8.48 -4.31
C ILE A 27 -12.79 -7.26 -3.61
N PHE A 28 -12.28 -7.43 -2.38
CA PHE A 28 -11.45 -6.43 -1.69
C PHE A 28 -10.00 -6.88 -1.76
N ILE A 29 -9.12 -6.03 -2.34
CA ILE A 29 -7.71 -6.38 -2.54
C ILE A 29 -6.79 -5.16 -2.39
N SER A 30 -5.65 -5.35 -1.72
CA SER A 30 -4.59 -4.33 -1.72
C SER A 30 -3.83 -4.33 -3.05
N HIS A 31 -3.56 -3.14 -3.62
CA HIS A 31 -2.70 -3.00 -4.79
C HIS A 31 -1.23 -3.29 -4.45
N ILE A 32 -0.77 -2.76 -3.29
CA ILE A 32 0.52 -3.10 -2.68
C ILE A 32 0.24 -3.45 -1.22
N THR A 33 0.58 -4.68 -0.83
CA THR A 33 0.32 -5.15 0.53
C THR A 33 1.22 -4.46 1.55
N SER A 34 0.67 -4.16 2.73
CA SER A 34 1.46 -3.52 3.79
C SER A 34 2.51 -4.46 4.40
N SER A 35 2.14 -5.70 4.70
CA SER A 35 3.02 -6.63 5.41
C SER A 35 4.13 -7.20 4.53
N THR A 36 3.80 -7.61 3.31
CA THR A 36 4.70 -8.33 2.39
C THR A 36 5.18 -7.48 1.22
N ALA A 37 4.69 -6.25 1.09
CA ALA A 37 5.05 -5.30 0.02
C ALA A 37 4.86 -5.83 -1.42
N VAL A 38 4.04 -6.87 -1.59
CA VAL A 38 3.76 -7.45 -2.91
C VAL A 38 2.83 -6.53 -3.69
N ARG A 39 3.22 -6.23 -4.93
CA ARG A 39 2.39 -5.50 -5.89
C ARG A 39 1.53 -6.49 -6.66
N PHE A 40 0.21 -6.36 -6.55
CA PHE A 40 -0.74 -7.18 -7.29
C PHE A 40 -1.08 -6.58 -8.66
N PRO A 41 -1.37 -7.42 -9.67
CA PRO A 41 -1.78 -6.99 -11.01
C PRO A 41 -3.26 -6.58 -11.01
N VAL A 42 -3.60 -5.52 -10.28
CA VAL A 42 -5.00 -5.12 -10.01
C VAL A 42 -5.79 -4.80 -11.28
N LYS A 43 -5.15 -4.25 -12.33
CA LYS A 43 -5.80 -4.02 -13.63
C LYS A 43 -6.38 -5.33 -14.21
N GLN A 44 -5.59 -6.40 -14.22
CA GLN A 44 -6.03 -7.70 -14.72
C GLN A 44 -7.11 -8.30 -13.84
N ILE A 45 -7.00 -8.14 -12.53
CA ILE A 45 -8.00 -8.60 -11.55
C ILE A 45 -9.33 -7.85 -11.76
N CYS A 46 -9.30 -6.51 -11.85
CA CYS A 46 -10.48 -5.68 -12.08
C CYS A 46 -11.16 -6.00 -13.43
N THR A 47 -10.38 -6.22 -14.50
CA THR A 47 -10.91 -6.61 -15.81
C THR A 47 -11.69 -7.93 -15.71
N ARG A 48 -11.10 -8.94 -15.11
CA ARG A 48 -11.74 -10.25 -14.95
C ARG A 48 -12.94 -10.24 -14.00
N ALA A 49 -12.83 -9.47 -12.90
CA ALA A 49 -13.95 -9.31 -11.98
C ALA A 49 -15.15 -8.67 -12.69
N ARG A 50 -14.90 -7.65 -13.51
CA ARG A 50 -15.95 -6.99 -14.32
C ARG A 50 -16.61 -7.94 -15.30
N GLU A 51 -15.85 -8.76 -16.03
CA GLU A 51 -16.36 -9.78 -16.93
C GLU A 51 -17.24 -10.81 -16.21
N ALA A 52 -16.95 -11.07 -14.94
CA ALA A 52 -17.71 -11.97 -14.07
C ALA A 52 -18.88 -11.28 -13.31
N GLY A 53 -19.09 -9.98 -13.51
CA GLY A 53 -20.14 -9.22 -12.78
C GLY A 53 -19.82 -8.96 -11.30
N ILE A 54 -18.55 -9.03 -10.90
CA ILE A 54 -18.08 -8.90 -9.52
C ILE A 54 -17.54 -7.50 -9.28
N LEU A 55 -17.96 -6.84 -8.21
CA LEU A 55 -17.46 -5.53 -7.80
C LEU A 55 -16.03 -5.61 -7.26
N THR A 56 -15.26 -4.54 -7.49
CA THR A 56 -13.87 -4.44 -7.01
C THR A 56 -13.66 -3.24 -6.12
N ILE A 57 -13.07 -3.48 -4.95
CA ILE A 57 -12.59 -2.46 -4.01
C ILE A 57 -11.08 -2.63 -3.89
N VAL A 58 -10.32 -1.66 -4.34
CA VAL A 58 -8.85 -1.71 -4.34
C VAL A 58 -8.30 -0.78 -3.27
N ASP A 59 -7.61 -1.36 -2.29
CA ASP A 59 -6.83 -0.61 -1.32
C ASP A 59 -5.46 -0.23 -1.93
N GLY A 60 -5.36 1.03 -2.33
CA GLY A 60 -4.14 1.65 -2.84
C GLY A 60 -3.34 2.41 -1.80
N ALA A 61 -3.47 2.10 -0.51
CA ALA A 61 -2.83 2.85 0.58
C ALA A 61 -1.30 3.02 0.41
N HIS A 62 -0.64 2.13 -0.30
CA HIS A 62 0.79 2.19 -0.57
C HIS A 62 1.16 2.58 -2.01
N THR A 63 0.23 3.12 -2.80
CA THR A 63 0.46 3.33 -4.23
C THR A 63 0.68 4.78 -4.64
N LEU A 64 -0.14 5.71 -4.09
CA LEU A 64 -0.09 7.13 -4.46
C LEU A 64 1.29 7.73 -4.12
N GLY A 65 2.00 8.21 -5.13
CA GLY A 65 3.37 8.71 -5.01
C GLY A 65 4.47 7.64 -5.15
N GLN A 66 4.13 6.34 -5.03
CA GLN A 66 5.09 5.24 -5.23
C GLN A 66 5.05 4.69 -6.66
N ILE A 67 3.87 4.62 -7.27
CA ILE A 67 3.69 4.17 -8.65
C ILE A 67 2.81 5.14 -9.43
N ALA A 68 2.90 5.10 -10.74
CA ALA A 68 1.94 5.80 -11.60
C ALA A 68 0.55 5.17 -11.46
N LEU A 69 -0.47 6.01 -11.33
CA LEU A 69 -1.85 5.59 -11.18
C LEU A 69 -2.70 6.24 -12.28
N ASP A 70 -3.43 5.41 -13.01
CA ASP A 70 -4.51 5.82 -13.90
C ASP A 70 -5.76 5.04 -13.51
N MET A 71 -6.74 5.74 -12.94
CA MET A 71 -7.98 5.12 -12.44
C MET A 71 -8.83 4.52 -13.55
N GLN A 72 -8.78 5.12 -14.74
CA GLN A 72 -9.52 4.62 -15.91
C GLN A 72 -8.88 3.34 -16.43
N ASP A 73 -7.55 3.31 -16.51
CA ASP A 73 -6.79 2.15 -16.96
C ASP A 73 -6.85 0.98 -15.96
N ILE A 74 -6.76 1.25 -14.67
CA ILE A 74 -6.94 0.25 -13.59
C ILE A 74 -8.33 -0.35 -13.62
N GLY A 75 -9.34 0.48 -13.82
CA GLY A 75 -10.72 0.05 -14.00
C GLY A 75 -11.39 -0.55 -12.78
N ALA A 76 -10.93 -0.26 -11.56
CA ALA A 76 -11.59 -0.63 -10.31
C ALA A 76 -12.96 0.07 -10.18
N ASP A 77 -13.92 -0.58 -9.52
CA ASP A 77 -15.18 0.08 -9.17
C ASP A 77 -14.97 1.11 -8.05
N PHE A 78 -14.14 0.75 -7.06
CA PHE A 78 -13.73 1.64 -5.96
C PHE A 78 -12.22 1.53 -5.77
N TYR A 79 -11.56 2.68 -5.62
CA TYR A 79 -10.13 2.74 -5.34
C TYR A 79 -9.86 3.81 -4.27
N LEU A 80 -9.14 3.44 -3.22
CA LEU A 80 -8.81 4.36 -2.14
C LEU A 80 -7.30 4.42 -1.93
N SER A 81 -6.78 5.60 -1.57
CA SER A 81 -5.37 5.75 -1.26
C SER A 81 -5.11 6.90 -0.28
N ASN A 82 -3.96 6.87 0.36
CA ASN A 82 -3.53 7.86 1.34
C ASN A 82 -2.55 8.86 0.72
N GLY A 83 -2.74 10.15 0.99
CA GLY A 83 -1.78 11.19 0.61
C GLY A 83 -0.53 11.24 1.49
N HIS A 84 -0.66 10.86 2.76
CA HIS A 84 0.39 11.01 3.78
C HIS A 84 1.52 9.96 3.76
N LYS A 85 1.47 8.98 2.86
CA LYS A 85 2.54 7.97 2.75
C LYS A 85 3.57 8.40 1.70
N TRP A 86 3.48 7.87 0.50
CA TRP A 86 4.49 8.04 -0.54
C TRP A 86 4.37 9.37 -1.33
N LEU A 87 3.17 9.99 -1.31
CA LEU A 87 3.01 11.35 -1.84
C LEU A 87 3.61 12.41 -0.89
N CYS A 88 3.87 12.06 0.38
CA CYS A 88 4.41 12.95 1.41
C CYS A 88 3.51 14.17 1.74
N SER A 89 2.21 14.06 1.52
CA SER A 89 1.23 15.05 2.01
C SER A 89 1.04 14.91 3.53
N PRO A 90 0.56 15.93 4.25
CA PRO A 90 0.24 15.82 5.67
C PRO A 90 -0.73 14.69 5.99
N LYS A 91 -0.64 14.15 7.21
CA LYS A 91 -1.59 13.15 7.72
C LYS A 91 -3.01 13.68 7.69
N GLY A 92 -3.97 12.81 7.40
CA GLY A 92 -5.39 13.17 7.31
C GLY A 92 -5.88 13.31 5.88
N SER A 93 -4.99 13.38 4.87
CA SER A 93 -5.39 13.39 3.46
C SER A 93 -5.48 11.99 2.86
N ALA A 94 -6.57 11.72 2.18
CA ALA A 94 -6.84 10.49 1.44
C ALA A 94 -7.82 10.79 0.30
N PHE A 95 -7.99 9.89 -0.64
CA PHE A 95 -9.07 9.97 -1.63
C PHE A 95 -9.80 8.64 -1.76
N LEU A 96 -11.06 8.73 -2.16
CA LEU A 96 -11.86 7.64 -2.67
C LEU A 96 -12.24 7.96 -4.12
N TYR A 97 -11.78 7.14 -5.05
CA TYR A 97 -12.29 7.11 -6.40
C TYR A 97 -13.42 6.09 -6.48
N THR A 98 -14.54 6.49 -7.04
CA THR A 98 -15.65 5.60 -7.37
C THR A 98 -16.01 5.78 -8.83
N ARG A 99 -16.03 4.70 -9.57
CA ARG A 99 -16.46 4.71 -10.96
C ARG A 99 -17.88 5.27 -11.08
N ARG A 100 -18.13 6.12 -12.08
CA ARG A 100 -19.35 6.90 -12.17
C ARG A 100 -20.63 6.06 -12.06
N GLU A 101 -20.63 4.90 -12.72
CA GLU A 101 -21.76 3.96 -12.71
C GLU A 101 -22.00 3.28 -11.36
N ARG A 102 -21.06 3.43 -10.41
CA ARG A 102 -21.10 2.83 -9.07
C ARG A 102 -21.29 3.85 -7.95
N GLN A 103 -21.31 5.14 -8.27
CA GLN A 103 -21.43 6.20 -7.25
C GLN A 103 -22.71 6.10 -6.43
N HIS A 104 -23.80 5.61 -7.03
CA HIS A 104 -25.07 5.38 -6.34
C HIS A 104 -25.02 4.28 -5.26
N LEU A 105 -23.94 3.49 -5.20
CA LEU A 105 -23.74 2.44 -4.17
C LEU A 105 -23.05 2.98 -2.92
N VAL A 106 -22.58 4.23 -2.95
CA VAL A 106 -21.84 4.82 -1.83
C VAL A 106 -22.75 5.78 -1.08
N GLU A 107 -22.98 5.48 0.19
CA GLU A 107 -23.73 6.33 1.09
C GLU A 107 -22.82 6.82 2.23
N PRO A 108 -22.94 8.07 2.69
CA PRO A 108 -22.18 8.56 3.82
C PRO A 108 -22.69 7.92 5.12
N LEU A 109 -21.76 7.49 5.98
CA LEU A 109 -22.10 7.05 7.34
C LEU A 109 -22.41 8.21 8.27
N VAL A 110 -21.90 9.41 7.93
CA VAL A 110 -22.16 10.67 8.64
C VAL A 110 -22.70 11.65 7.63
N VAL A 111 -23.90 12.13 7.87
CA VAL A 111 -24.57 13.10 6.98
C VAL A 111 -24.20 14.53 7.35
N GLY A 112 -23.94 15.35 6.36
CA GLY A 112 -23.64 16.77 6.50
C GLY A 112 -24.59 17.65 5.71
N TRP A 113 -24.20 18.89 5.49
CA TRP A 113 -25.03 19.89 4.79
C TRP A 113 -25.31 19.59 3.30
N GLY A 114 -24.54 18.69 2.73
CA GLY A 114 -24.76 18.23 1.34
C GLY A 114 -25.76 17.10 1.21
N TRP A 115 -26.33 16.56 2.31
CA TRP A 115 -27.21 15.41 2.29
C TRP A 115 -28.69 15.79 2.06
N GLY A 116 -29.36 14.97 1.27
CA GLY A 116 -30.81 15.02 1.07
C GLY A 116 -31.32 16.08 0.04
N PRO A 117 -32.63 16.10 -0.19
CA PRO A 117 -33.22 16.96 -1.21
C PRO A 117 -33.17 18.46 -0.86
N GLU A 118 -33.15 18.81 0.42
CA GLU A 118 -33.13 20.20 0.93
C GLU A 118 -31.72 20.67 1.31
N ARG A 119 -30.67 20.05 0.72
CA ARG A 119 -29.27 20.37 1.02
C ARG A 119 -28.91 21.80 0.65
N ASN A 120 -28.02 22.40 1.43
CA ASN A 120 -27.52 23.78 1.21
C ASN A 120 -26.26 23.82 0.31
N VAL A 121 -25.66 22.66 0.02
CA VAL A 121 -24.48 22.52 -0.87
C VAL A 121 -24.92 21.79 -2.12
N PHE A 122 -24.63 22.36 -3.28
CA PHE A 122 -25.02 21.77 -4.56
C PHE A 122 -23.91 21.94 -5.61
N SER A 123 -23.16 20.86 -5.87
CA SER A 123 -22.10 20.81 -6.89
C SER A 123 -22.58 20.27 -8.24
N GLY A 124 -23.81 19.78 -8.33
CA GLY A 124 -24.34 19.05 -9.50
C GLY A 124 -24.09 17.53 -9.44
N SER A 125 -23.52 17.04 -8.35
CA SER A 125 -23.29 15.61 -8.12
C SER A 125 -23.69 15.23 -6.71
N ASP A 126 -24.71 14.39 -6.57
CA ASP A 126 -25.13 13.85 -5.27
C ASP A 126 -23.99 13.14 -4.55
N TYR A 127 -23.17 12.39 -5.29
CA TYR A 127 -22.01 11.70 -4.76
C TYR A 127 -21.00 12.68 -4.10
N VAL A 128 -20.69 13.79 -4.76
CA VAL A 128 -19.79 14.80 -4.21
C VAL A 128 -20.44 15.50 -3.03
N ASP A 129 -21.68 15.96 -3.16
CA ASP A 129 -22.40 16.72 -2.13
C ASP A 129 -22.56 15.89 -0.85
N TYR A 130 -22.88 14.60 -0.98
CA TYR A 130 -23.11 13.71 0.16
C TYR A 130 -21.82 13.35 0.91
N LEU A 131 -20.68 13.30 0.23
CA LEU A 131 -19.44 12.80 0.80
C LEU A 131 -18.39 13.90 1.10
N GLN A 132 -18.51 15.06 0.47
CA GLN A 132 -17.50 16.10 0.57
C GLN A 132 -17.46 16.79 1.93
N TRP A 133 -18.62 16.99 2.56
CA TRP A 133 -18.76 17.75 3.80
C TRP A 133 -19.40 16.91 4.91
N LEU A 134 -18.59 16.39 5.81
CA LEU A 134 -19.03 15.56 6.93
C LEU A 134 -19.21 16.38 8.25
N GLY A 135 -19.04 17.70 8.18
CA GLY A 135 -19.08 18.61 9.33
C GLY A 135 -17.81 19.47 9.42
N THR A 136 -17.76 20.34 10.44
CA THR A 136 -16.61 21.22 10.68
C THR A 136 -15.39 20.39 11.07
N ASN A 137 -14.32 20.52 10.27
CA ASN A 137 -13.05 19.87 10.54
C ASN A 137 -11.88 20.70 9.97
N ASP A 138 -10.65 20.29 10.25
CA ASP A 138 -9.44 20.88 9.70
C ASP A 138 -9.20 20.35 8.27
N LEU A 139 -9.31 21.22 7.28
CA LEU A 139 -9.09 20.92 5.86
C LEU A 139 -7.64 21.10 5.40
N SER A 140 -6.73 21.53 6.28
CA SER A 140 -5.34 21.88 5.91
C SER A 140 -4.60 20.73 5.23
N ALA A 141 -4.82 19.49 5.65
CA ALA A 141 -4.22 18.30 5.05
C ALA A 141 -4.64 18.10 3.58
N TYR A 142 -5.91 18.35 3.26
CA TYR A 142 -6.41 18.27 1.88
C TYR A 142 -5.88 19.42 1.01
N LEU A 143 -5.86 20.63 1.56
CA LEU A 143 -5.36 21.82 0.85
C LEU A 143 -3.85 21.76 0.58
N ALA A 144 -3.10 20.95 1.32
CA ALA A 144 -1.67 20.71 1.11
C ALA A 144 -1.37 19.67 -0.01
N VAL A 145 -2.35 18.87 -0.43
CA VAL A 145 -2.13 17.83 -1.48
C VAL A 145 -1.59 18.42 -2.78
N PRO A 146 -2.14 19.53 -3.33
CA PRO A 146 -1.58 20.14 -4.55
C PRO A 146 -0.11 20.57 -4.40
N ALA A 147 0.31 21.01 -3.21
CA ALA A 147 1.71 21.37 -2.97
C ALA A 147 2.61 20.11 -2.97
N ALA A 148 2.16 19.00 -2.40
CA ALA A 148 2.89 17.74 -2.43
C ALA A 148 3.04 17.19 -3.87
N ILE A 149 2.00 17.33 -4.70
CA ILE A 149 2.05 16.94 -6.12
C ILE A 149 3.07 17.81 -6.87
N ARG A 150 2.98 19.15 -6.77
CA ARG A 150 3.93 20.07 -7.41
C ARG A 150 5.36 19.80 -6.98
N PHE A 151 5.59 19.54 -5.70
CA PHE A 151 6.93 19.18 -5.20
C PHE A 151 7.50 17.96 -5.94
N GLN A 152 6.71 16.92 -6.15
CA GLN A 152 7.16 15.73 -6.87
C GLN A 152 7.43 16.03 -8.37
N GLU A 153 6.62 16.87 -9.00
CA GLU A 153 6.80 17.31 -10.39
C GLU A 153 8.08 18.14 -10.55
N GLU A 154 8.29 19.14 -9.69
CA GLU A 154 9.45 20.05 -9.72
C GLU A 154 10.78 19.33 -9.44
N HIS A 155 10.76 18.23 -8.68
CA HIS A 155 11.95 17.48 -8.28
C HIS A 155 12.18 16.20 -9.06
N ASN A 156 11.56 16.05 -10.23
CA ASN A 156 11.68 14.84 -11.07
C ASN A 156 11.53 13.55 -10.27
N TRP A 157 10.38 13.42 -9.59
CA TRP A 157 10.16 12.31 -8.66
C TRP A 157 10.18 10.94 -9.31
N THR A 158 10.06 10.86 -10.62
CA THR A 158 10.23 9.61 -11.38
C THR A 158 11.66 9.10 -11.23
N ALA A 159 12.67 9.96 -11.42
CA ALA A 159 14.07 9.59 -11.21
C ALA A 159 14.36 9.25 -9.73
N VAL A 160 13.72 9.95 -8.80
CA VAL A 160 13.83 9.64 -7.35
C VAL A 160 13.29 8.24 -7.07
N ARG A 161 12.12 7.87 -7.59
CA ARG A 161 11.53 6.54 -7.42
C ARG A 161 12.43 5.43 -7.98
N GLU A 162 12.99 5.62 -9.16
CA GLU A 162 13.91 4.64 -9.77
C GLU A 162 15.19 4.46 -8.94
N ARG A 163 15.78 5.56 -8.45
CA ARG A 163 16.92 5.48 -7.53
C ARG A 163 16.56 4.74 -6.24
N CYS A 164 15.42 5.04 -5.65
CA CYS A 164 14.94 4.35 -4.45
C CYS A 164 14.71 2.87 -4.70
N HIS A 165 14.15 2.52 -5.86
CA HIS A 165 13.95 1.12 -6.25
C HIS A 165 15.29 0.38 -6.38
N GLY A 166 16.28 0.96 -7.05
CA GLY A 166 17.61 0.37 -7.17
C GLY A 166 18.31 0.16 -5.83
N LEU A 167 18.24 1.18 -4.94
CA LEU A 167 18.80 1.07 -3.59
C LEU A 167 18.08 0.00 -2.75
N LEU A 168 16.76 -0.12 -2.88
CA LEU A 168 15.99 -1.16 -2.22
C LEU A 168 16.34 -2.54 -2.74
N GLN A 169 16.45 -2.70 -4.07
CA GLN A 169 16.86 -3.95 -4.70
C GLN A 169 18.19 -4.44 -4.14
N GLU A 170 19.20 -3.57 -4.12
CA GLU A 170 20.51 -3.86 -3.52
C GLU A 170 20.39 -4.30 -2.07
N ALA A 171 19.57 -3.60 -1.26
CA ALA A 171 19.35 -3.94 0.14
C ALA A 171 18.75 -5.34 0.30
N ILE A 172 17.73 -5.70 -0.49
CA ILE A 172 17.08 -7.01 -0.45
C ILE A 172 18.07 -8.11 -0.84
N ASP A 173 18.82 -7.92 -1.94
CA ASP A 173 19.79 -8.90 -2.41
C ASP A 173 20.89 -9.17 -1.37
N ARG A 174 21.39 -8.10 -0.74
CA ARG A 174 22.41 -8.20 0.32
C ARG A 174 21.88 -8.83 1.61
N ILE A 175 20.62 -8.58 1.98
CA ILE A 175 20.00 -9.28 3.13
C ILE A 175 19.80 -10.75 2.80
N CYS A 176 19.33 -11.09 1.60
CA CYS A 176 19.20 -12.49 1.17
C CYS A 176 20.55 -13.22 1.19
N LEU A 177 21.61 -12.57 0.70
CA LEU A 177 22.97 -13.11 0.78
C LEU A 177 23.42 -13.32 2.22
N LEU A 178 23.18 -12.35 3.12
CA LEU A 178 23.53 -12.44 4.53
C LEU A 178 22.78 -13.56 5.26
N THR A 179 21.52 -13.77 4.95
CA THR A 179 20.68 -14.79 5.60
C THR A 179 20.80 -16.18 4.96
N GLY A 180 21.30 -16.27 3.72
CA GLY A 180 21.30 -17.50 2.92
C GLY A 180 19.89 -17.92 2.47
N LEU A 181 18.89 -17.03 2.55
CA LEU A 181 17.50 -17.32 2.21
C LEU A 181 17.12 -16.66 0.87
N GLU A 182 16.34 -17.38 0.06
CA GLU A 182 15.90 -16.89 -1.24
C GLU A 182 14.82 -15.79 -1.11
N SER A 183 14.87 -14.81 -2.01
CA SER A 183 13.85 -13.77 -2.12
C SER A 183 12.47 -14.38 -2.34
N VAL A 184 11.44 -13.73 -1.78
CA VAL A 184 10.04 -14.14 -2.00
C VAL A 184 9.46 -13.61 -3.31
N TYR A 185 10.19 -12.76 -4.01
CA TYR A 185 9.76 -12.14 -5.26
C TYR A 185 10.30 -12.90 -6.47
N ALA A 186 9.45 -13.14 -7.46
CA ALA A 186 9.84 -13.76 -8.72
C ALA A 186 10.63 -12.80 -9.64
N GLY A 187 10.69 -11.50 -9.31
CA GLY A 187 11.39 -10.48 -10.09
C GLY A 187 11.23 -9.10 -9.46
N THR A 188 12.01 -8.14 -9.98
CA THR A 188 12.08 -6.77 -9.45
C THR A 188 10.80 -5.97 -9.66
N ASP A 189 9.94 -6.37 -10.59
CA ASP A 189 8.66 -5.70 -10.84
C ASP A 189 7.58 -6.00 -9.78
N ALA A 190 7.82 -6.99 -8.92
CA ALA A 190 6.88 -7.38 -7.86
C ALA A 190 6.83 -6.38 -6.69
N PHE A 191 7.77 -5.45 -6.60
CA PHE A 191 7.81 -4.38 -5.60
C PHE A 191 8.34 -3.05 -6.20
N ARG A 192 8.34 -1.97 -5.44
CA ARG A 192 8.88 -0.66 -5.88
C ARG A 192 9.79 -0.04 -4.83
N GLN A 193 9.26 0.80 -3.95
CA GLN A 193 10.03 1.47 -2.89
C GLN A 193 9.90 0.78 -1.52
N MET A 194 9.18 -0.34 -1.47
CA MET A 194 8.98 -1.14 -0.26
C MET A 194 9.07 -2.61 -0.64
N ALA A 195 9.83 -3.38 0.13
CA ALA A 195 10.02 -4.82 -0.07
C ALA A 195 10.30 -5.52 1.25
N VAL A 196 10.13 -6.86 1.27
CA VAL A 196 10.54 -7.70 2.40
C VAL A 196 11.71 -8.59 2.00
N ALA A 197 12.66 -8.77 2.92
CA ALA A 197 13.65 -9.85 2.83
C ALA A 197 13.35 -10.91 3.88
N PRO A 198 13.54 -12.21 3.58
CA PRO A 198 13.34 -13.27 4.54
C PRO A 198 14.41 -13.23 5.63
N LEU A 199 13.99 -13.56 6.84
CA LEU A 199 14.87 -13.76 7.98
C LEU A 199 14.80 -15.22 8.45
N PRO A 200 15.86 -15.75 9.10
CA PRO A 200 15.75 -16.99 9.85
C PRO A 200 14.66 -16.82 10.93
N LEU A 201 14.22 -17.90 11.52
CA LEU A 201 13.31 -17.83 12.66
C LEU A 201 13.99 -17.07 13.81
N ILE A 202 13.34 -16.03 14.29
CA ILE A 202 13.80 -15.14 15.36
C ILE A 202 13.04 -15.48 16.64
N ARG A 203 13.74 -15.71 17.75
CA ARG A 203 13.13 -16.07 19.04
C ARG A 203 12.16 -15.01 19.56
N ASP A 204 12.52 -13.73 19.41
CA ASP A 204 11.73 -12.59 19.86
C ASP A 204 11.89 -11.42 18.89
N LEU A 205 10.93 -11.27 17.95
CA LEU A 205 10.91 -10.19 16.97
C LEU A 205 10.79 -8.81 17.63
N LYS A 206 10.05 -8.69 18.74
CA LYS A 206 9.86 -7.41 19.43
C LYS A 206 11.17 -6.93 20.05
N ARG A 207 11.90 -7.84 20.69
CA ARG A 207 13.20 -7.54 21.27
C ARG A 207 14.22 -7.17 20.19
N MET A 208 14.32 -7.94 19.11
CA MET A 208 15.21 -7.61 18.00
C MET A 208 14.88 -6.26 17.39
N LYS A 209 13.59 -5.93 17.18
CA LYS A 209 13.16 -4.62 16.70
C LYS A 209 13.59 -3.48 17.64
N ALA A 210 13.45 -3.69 18.95
CA ALA A 210 13.86 -2.70 19.94
C ALA A 210 15.38 -2.46 19.92
N GLU A 211 16.20 -3.52 19.79
CA GLU A 211 17.66 -3.41 19.68
C GLU A 211 18.09 -2.72 18.37
N LEU A 212 17.45 -3.01 17.22
CA LEU A 212 17.66 -2.30 15.96
C LEU A 212 17.47 -0.79 16.14
N TYR A 213 16.39 -0.38 16.80
CA TYR A 213 16.09 1.03 17.01
C TYR A 213 17.04 1.69 18.04
N GLN A 214 17.20 1.07 19.21
CA GLN A 214 17.92 1.68 20.33
C GLN A 214 19.43 1.75 20.10
N ALA A 215 20.03 0.65 19.62
CA ALA A 215 21.46 0.54 19.46
C ALA A 215 21.96 1.03 18.09
N TYR A 216 21.19 0.82 17.02
CA TYR A 216 21.62 1.08 15.65
C TYR A 216 20.86 2.24 14.97
N ARG A 217 19.83 2.80 15.62
CA ARG A 217 18.95 3.85 15.06
C ARG A 217 18.27 3.43 13.75
N VAL A 218 17.97 2.14 13.62
CA VAL A 218 17.30 1.56 12.46
C VAL A 218 15.84 1.30 12.83
N GLU A 219 14.91 1.98 12.16
CA GLU A 219 13.47 1.76 12.29
C GLU A 219 12.95 1.00 11.08
N VAL A 220 12.69 -0.30 11.27
CA VAL A 220 12.15 -1.19 10.24
C VAL A 220 11.12 -2.14 10.85
N PRO A 221 10.03 -2.45 10.15
CA PRO A 221 9.11 -3.49 10.59
C PRO A 221 9.74 -4.88 10.46
N LEU A 222 9.63 -5.67 11.52
CA LEU A 222 9.81 -7.12 11.48
C LEU A 222 8.43 -7.76 11.40
N VAL A 223 8.23 -8.65 10.46
CA VAL A 223 6.92 -9.20 10.09
C VAL A 223 6.96 -10.71 10.23
N GLU A 224 5.98 -11.28 10.92
CA GLU A 224 5.67 -12.69 10.86
C GLU A 224 4.50 -12.92 9.90
N TRP A 225 4.67 -13.79 8.93
CA TRP A 225 3.64 -14.17 7.99
C TRP A 225 3.78 -15.64 7.57
N ASN A 226 2.72 -16.39 7.73
CA ASN A 226 2.66 -17.83 7.40
C ASN A 226 3.82 -18.63 8.02
N GLY A 227 4.10 -18.40 9.32
CA GLY A 227 5.17 -19.07 10.07
C GLY A 227 6.60 -18.71 9.65
N ARG A 228 6.76 -17.70 8.81
CA ARG A 228 8.06 -17.19 8.35
C ARG A 228 8.27 -15.76 8.85
N HIS A 229 9.53 -15.42 9.09
CA HIS A 229 9.93 -14.09 9.52
C HIS A 229 10.53 -13.28 8.38
N PHE A 230 10.24 -11.99 8.37
CA PHE A 230 10.69 -11.05 7.35
C PHE A 230 11.09 -9.72 7.98
N ILE A 231 12.00 -9.03 7.31
CA ILE A 231 12.27 -7.61 7.53
C ILE A 231 11.72 -6.83 6.34
N ARG A 232 10.89 -5.80 6.61
CA ARG A 232 10.38 -4.91 5.55
C ARG A 232 11.22 -3.66 5.47
N VAL A 233 11.86 -3.47 4.34
CA VAL A 233 12.64 -2.27 4.03
C VAL A 233 11.78 -1.33 3.19
N SER A 234 11.82 -0.05 3.51
CA SER A 234 11.14 1.02 2.77
C SER A 234 12.15 2.10 2.47
N VAL A 235 12.30 2.48 1.20
CA VAL A 235 13.26 3.48 0.75
C VAL A 235 12.52 4.66 0.14
N GLN A 236 12.77 5.87 0.67
CA GLN A 236 12.21 7.11 0.17
C GLN A 236 13.34 8.07 -0.25
N GLY A 237 13.02 9.16 -0.91
CA GLY A 237 13.98 10.10 -1.47
C GLY A 237 15.04 10.66 -0.49
N TYR A 238 14.80 10.58 0.81
CA TYR A 238 15.73 10.98 1.86
C TYR A 238 16.66 9.85 2.34
N ASN A 239 16.45 8.60 1.92
CA ASN A 239 17.36 7.51 2.26
C ASN A 239 18.59 7.49 1.34
N SER A 240 19.68 7.02 1.89
CA SER A 240 21.01 6.94 1.27
C SER A 240 21.59 5.52 1.34
N PRO A 241 22.65 5.21 0.57
CA PRO A 241 23.39 3.96 0.73
C PRO A 241 23.91 3.74 2.15
N ALA A 242 24.27 4.81 2.88
CA ALA A 242 24.74 4.70 4.26
C ALA A 242 23.69 4.12 5.22
N ASP A 243 22.40 4.40 4.97
CA ASP A 243 21.31 3.81 5.77
C ASP A 243 21.23 2.29 5.56
N ILE A 244 21.48 1.82 4.34
CA ILE A 244 21.51 0.39 4.02
C ILE A 244 22.73 -0.28 4.65
N GLU A 245 23.91 0.36 4.60
CA GLU A 245 25.11 -0.14 5.28
C GLU A 245 24.88 -0.29 6.78
N ASN A 246 24.28 0.70 7.41
CA ASN A 246 23.96 0.65 8.84
C ASN A 246 22.98 -0.47 9.18
N LEU A 247 21.94 -0.66 8.35
CA LEU A 247 21.01 -1.78 8.50
C LEU A 247 21.73 -3.14 8.41
N LEU A 248 22.57 -3.32 7.39
CA LEU A 248 23.29 -4.57 7.18
C LEU A 248 24.30 -4.87 8.32
N ALA A 249 25.03 -3.86 8.78
CA ALA A 249 25.92 -3.99 9.92
C ALA A 249 25.16 -4.41 11.20
N ALA A 250 23.99 -3.81 11.42
CA ALA A 250 23.12 -4.19 12.53
C ALA A 250 22.66 -5.64 12.42
N LEU A 251 22.21 -6.07 11.23
CA LEU A 251 21.73 -7.44 10.99
C LEU A 251 22.87 -8.48 11.18
N GLN A 252 24.08 -8.19 10.72
CA GLN A 252 25.24 -9.07 10.91
C GLN A 252 25.50 -9.38 12.40
N VAL A 253 25.26 -8.42 13.28
CA VAL A 253 25.45 -8.58 14.72
C VAL A 253 24.23 -9.22 15.39
N LEU A 254 23.02 -8.82 14.99
CA LEU A 254 21.81 -9.22 15.69
C LEU A 254 21.26 -10.59 15.26
N LEU A 255 21.38 -10.97 13.99
CA LEU A 255 20.86 -12.25 13.51
C LEU A 255 21.44 -13.44 14.30
N PRO A 256 22.76 -13.58 14.51
CA PRO A 256 23.29 -14.70 15.28
C PRO A 256 22.84 -14.73 16.76
N ARG A 257 22.49 -13.57 17.33
CA ARG A 257 22.04 -13.46 18.73
C ARG A 257 20.57 -13.81 18.91
N HIS A 258 19.75 -13.57 17.88
CA HIS A 258 18.29 -13.70 17.94
C HIS A 258 17.73 -14.90 17.18
N ALA A 259 18.50 -15.56 16.31
CA ALA A 259 18.06 -16.77 15.62
C ALA A 259 17.62 -17.87 16.60
N ALA A 260 16.54 -18.59 16.26
CA ALA A 260 15.95 -19.65 17.06
C ALA A 260 16.80 -20.94 17.02
#